data_454c605b1575a87e4faf4371e1949951
#
_entry.id   454c605b1575a87e4faf4371e1949951
#
_cell.length_a   1.000
_cell.length_b   1.000
_cell.length_c   1.000
_cell.angle_alpha   90.00
_cell.angle_beta   90.00
_cell.angle_gamma   90.00
#
_symmetry.space_group_name_H-M   'P 1'
#
loop_
_entity.id
_entity.type
_entity.pdbx_description
1 polymer ?
#
loop_
_entity_poly.entity_id
_entity_poly.type
_entity_poly.pdbx_seq_one_letter_code
_entity_poly.pdbx_strand_id
1 'polypeptide(L)'
;GVVPEGYQSICTKEQWIGVLEFCKAIGAKLLVSVNNCEGLHKASEPWNPSQAELLFGLSKEYGVPIEAAEFMNEPNMLAFSGAPVGYTAKDYVRDQDLFFKWVRENYPECQLAGPCAVAMEAAGDITGTQQGGGIVSMMGDNCTTAELMEGTKEPLDIFSYHYYNGISDRLASTMPSMHWHPDTTLSEAYLSVALKCCESVIPARDK
;
A
#
# COMPACT_ATOMS: atom_id res chain seq x y z
N GLY A 1 -12.00 -21.81 -0.39
CA GLY A 1 -11.41 -21.47 -1.70
C GLY A 1 -10.06 -22.15 -1.86
N VAL A 2 -9.56 -22.21 -3.08
CA VAL A 2 -8.19 -22.69 -3.35
C VAL A 2 -7.26 -21.48 -3.21
N VAL A 3 -6.17 -21.66 -2.44
CA VAL A 3 -5.13 -20.61 -2.34
C VAL A 3 -4.44 -20.52 -3.70
N PRO A 4 -4.38 -19.34 -4.34
CA PRO A 4 -3.68 -19.17 -5.62
C PRO A 4 -2.19 -19.50 -5.48
N GLU A 5 -1.56 -19.90 -6.56
CA GLU A 5 -0.11 -20.13 -6.60
C GLU A 5 0.64 -18.87 -6.17
N GLY A 6 1.67 -19.05 -5.35
CA GLY A 6 2.48 -17.94 -4.80
C GLY A 6 1.94 -17.32 -3.49
N TYR A 7 0.73 -17.66 -3.07
CA TYR A 7 0.14 -17.18 -1.81
C TYR A 7 0.20 -18.22 -0.71
N GLN A 8 0.35 -17.78 0.53
CA GLN A 8 0.34 -18.65 1.71
C GLN A 8 -1.07 -18.88 2.25
N SER A 9 -1.99 -17.94 2.03
CA SER A 9 -3.36 -18.00 2.54
C SER A 9 -4.30 -17.12 1.73
N ILE A 10 -5.59 -17.30 1.97
CA ILE A 10 -6.66 -16.41 1.52
C ILE A 10 -7.41 -15.88 2.73
N CYS A 11 -7.96 -14.68 2.65
CA CYS A 11 -8.95 -14.20 3.61
C CYS A 11 -10.28 -14.88 3.31
N THR A 12 -10.76 -15.75 4.21
CA THR A 12 -12.06 -16.41 4.04
C THR A 12 -13.20 -15.45 4.42
N LYS A 13 -14.41 -15.78 3.97
CA LYS A 13 -15.63 -15.04 4.35
C LYS A 13 -15.77 -14.93 5.87
N GLU A 14 -15.53 -16.02 6.59
CA GLU A 14 -15.65 -16.08 8.05
C GLU A 14 -14.60 -15.21 8.74
N GLN A 15 -13.37 -15.17 8.22
CA GLN A 15 -12.31 -14.29 8.73
C GLN A 15 -12.67 -12.83 8.50
N TRP A 16 -13.20 -12.49 7.32
CA TRP A 16 -13.64 -11.12 7.03
C TRP A 16 -14.80 -10.69 7.92
N ILE A 17 -15.79 -11.57 8.13
CA ILE A 17 -16.86 -11.33 9.10
C ILE A 17 -16.30 -11.05 10.50
N GLY A 18 -15.30 -11.82 10.95
CA GLY A 18 -14.65 -11.58 12.23
C GLY A 18 -14.01 -10.19 12.34
N VAL A 19 -13.40 -9.69 11.26
CA VAL A 19 -12.88 -8.31 11.19
C VAL A 19 -14.03 -7.29 11.31
N LEU A 20 -15.13 -7.50 10.59
CA LEU A 20 -16.28 -6.62 10.63
C LEU A 20 -16.94 -6.57 12.02
N GLU A 21 -17.12 -7.73 12.65
CA GLU A 21 -17.64 -7.83 14.03
C GLU A 21 -16.73 -7.13 15.03
N PHE A 22 -15.42 -7.30 14.90
CA PHE A 22 -14.44 -6.58 15.74
C PHE A 22 -14.56 -5.08 15.55
N CYS A 23 -14.53 -4.57 14.32
CA CYS A 23 -14.70 -3.14 14.04
C CYS A 23 -15.99 -2.58 14.64
N LYS A 24 -17.10 -3.32 14.48
CA LYS A 24 -18.40 -2.95 15.03
C LYS A 24 -18.40 -2.89 16.56
N ALA A 25 -17.76 -3.87 17.20
CA ALA A 25 -17.70 -3.96 18.65
C ALA A 25 -16.93 -2.80 19.29
N ILE A 26 -15.89 -2.30 18.64
CA ILE A 26 -15.06 -1.20 19.17
C ILE A 26 -15.37 0.15 18.52
N GLY A 27 -16.32 0.23 17.58
CA GLY A 27 -16.64 1.45 16.86
C GLY A 27 -15.53 1.94 15.91
N ALA A 28 -14.70 1.04 15.41
CA ALA A 28 -13.61 1.38 14.49
C ALA A 28 -14.13 1.55 13.06
N LYS A 29 -13.52 2.48 12.32
CA LYS A 29 -13.66 2.64 10.88
C LYS A 29 -12.64 1.74 10.17
N LEU A 30 -12.99 1.29 8.98
CA LEU A 30 -12.20 0.33 8.23
C LEU A 30 -11.56 0.99 7.01
N LEU A 31 -10.24 0.95 6.96
CA LEU A 31 -9.46 1.22 5.76
C LEU A 31 -8.90 -0.11 5.23
N VAL A 32 -8.95 -0.33 3.92
CA VAL A 32 -8.47 -1.56 3.29
C VAL A 32 -7.58 -1.25 2.09
N SER A 33 -6.53 -2.05 1.92
CA SER A 33 -5.79 -2.15 0.66
C SER A 33 -6.37 -3.29 -0.18
N VAL A 34 -6.78 -2.98 -1.41
CA VAL A 34 -7.32 -3.98 -2.33
C VAL A 34 -6.17 -4.69 -3.03
N ASN A 35 -6.28 -6.00 -3.11
CA ASN A 35 -5.27 -6.84 -3.72
C ASN A 35 -5.22 -6.68 -5.25
N ASN A 36 -4.00 -6.56 -5.80
CA ASN A 36 -3.71 -6.54 -7.23
C ASN A 36 -2.53 -7.47 -7.56
N CYS A 37 -2.57 -8.69 -7.05
CA CYS A 37 -1.45 -9.62 -7.17
C CYS A 37 -1.62 -10.56 -8.35
N GLU A 38 -0.50 -11.19 -8.74
CA GLU A 38 -0.50 -12.32 -9.66
C GLU A 38 -1.51 -13.39 -9.21
N GLY A 39 -2.21 -14.00 -10.13
CA GLY A 39 -3.30 -14.95 -9.83
C GLY A 39 -4.69 -14.32 -9.88
N LEU A 40 -4.83 -13.00 -9.86
CA LEU A 40 -6.08 -12.30 -10.15
C LEU A 40 -6.20 -11.96 -11.63
N HIS A 41 -5.12 -11.46 -12.23
CA HIS A 41 -5.03 -11.15 -13.66
C HIS A 41 -3.56 -11.06 -14.11
N LYS A 42 -3.33 -10.97 -15.41
CA LYS A 42 -1.99 -10.72 -15.98
C LYS A 42 -1.73 -9.22 -16.11
N ALA A 43 -0.46 -8.82 -16.18
CA ALA A 43 -0.07 -7.43 -16.38
C ALA A 43 -0.74 -6.76 -17.60
N SER A 44 -0.96 -7.52 -18.67
CA SER A 44 -1.65 -7.06 -19.89
C SER A 44 -3.17 -6.94 -19.78
N GLU A 45 -3.75 -7.47 -18.71
CA GLU A 45 -5.19 -7.45 -18.47
C GLU A 45 -5.54 -6.33 -17.50
N PRO A 46 -6.65 -5.59 -17.70
CA PRO A 46 -7.08 -4.59 -16.74
C PRO A 46 -7.58 -5.24 -15.45
N TRP A 47 -7.45 -4.52 -14.35
CA TRP A 47 -8.07 -4.91 -13.09
C TRP A 47 -9.58 -5.13 -13.25
N ASN A 48 -10.13 -6.08 -12.50
CA ASN A 48 -11.56 -6.37 -12.46
C ASN A 48 -12.09 -6.34 -11.01
N PRO A 49 -13.38 -5.98 -10.79
CA PRO A 49 -13.92 -5.76 -9.46
C PRO A 49 -14.31 -7.02 -8.68
N SER A 50 -14.22 -8.20 -9.25
CA SER A 50 -14.85 -9.41 -8.71
C SER A 50 -14.51 -9.74 -7.25
N GLN A 51 -13.25 -9.51 -6.83
CA GLN A 51 -12.83 -9.73 -5.45
C GLN A 51 -13.26 -8.55 -4.55
N ALA A 52 -13.15 -7.33 -5.05
CA ALA A 52 -13.55 -6.14 -4.31
C ALA A 52 -15.08 -6.12 -4.07
N GLU A 53 -15.88 -6.55 -5.04
CA GLU A 53 -17.34 -6.67 -4.90
C GLU A 53 -17.74 -7.55 -3.71
N LEU A 54 -17.06 -8.68 -3.52
CA LEU A 54 -17.34 -9.57 -2.39
C LEU A 54 -16.99 -8.90 -1.06
N LEU A 55 -15.82 -8.24 -0.99
CA LEU A 55 -15.32 -7.59 0.21
C LEU A 55 -16.20 -6.37 0.60
N PHE A 56 -16.44 -5.47 -0.32
CA PHE A 56 -17.24 -4.26 -0.11
C PHE A 56 -18.71 -4.59 0.14
N GLY A 57 -19.27 -5.53 -0.63
CA GLY A 57 -20.66 -5.96 -0.49
C GLY A 57 -20.94 -6.55 0.89
N LEU A 58 -20.08 -7.45 1.36
CA LEU A 58 -20.21 -8.06 2.67
C LEU A 58 -20.03 -7.03 3.80
N SER A 59 -19.09 -6.10 3.66
CA SER A 59 -18.86 -5.03 4.64
C SER A 59 -20.11 -4.14 4.80
N LYS A 60 -20.74 -3.78 3.69
CA LYS A 60 -21.98 -3.00 3.67
C LYS A 60 -23.14 -3.78 4.29
N GLU A 61 -23.29 -5.06 3.94
CA GLU A 61 -24.32 -5.95 4.49
C GLU A 61 -24.24 -6.07 6.01
N TYR A 62 -23.03 -6.16 6.55
CA TYR A 62 -22.78 -6.24 8.01
C TYR A 62 -22.88 -4.87 8.72
N GLY A 63 -23.14 -3.79 8.01
CA GLY A 63 -23.25 -2.44 8.59
C GLY A 63 -21.91 -1.86 9.06
N VAL A 64 -20.80 -2.30 8.47
CA VAL A 64 -19.45 -1.76 8.63
C VAL A 64 -18.92 -1.43 7.23
N PRO A 65 -19.41 -0.36 6.60
CA PRO A 65 -18.93 0.03 5.28
C PRO A 65 -17.44 0.37 5.34
N ILE A 66 -16.76 0.16 4.23
CA ILE A 66 -15.36 0.54 4.10
C ILE A 66 -15.30 2.07 4.01
N GLU A 67 -14.63 2.69 4.98
CA GLU A 67 -14.49 4.14 5.09
C GLU A 67 -13.50 4.71 4.10
N ALA A 68 -12.38 3.98 3.90
CA ALA A 68 -11.37 4.36 2.93
C ALA A 68 -10.75 3.11 2.28
N ALA A 69 -10.32 3.25 1.04
CA ALA A 69 -9.70 2.16 0.31
C ALA A 69 -8.47 2.63 -0.49
N GLU A 70 -7.46 1.79 -0.50
CA GLU A 70 -6.24 1.93 -1.28
C GLU A 70 -6.16 0.83 -2.33
N PHE A 71 -5.50 1.13 -3.43
CA PHE A 71 -5.24 0.14 -4.47
C PHE A 71 -3.81 -0.39 -4.35
N MET A 72 -3.64 -1.66 -3.99
CA MET A 72 -2.38 -2.37 -3.82
C MET A 72 -1.48 -1.78 -2.72
N ASN A 73 -0.94 -2.62 -1.87
CA ASN A 73 0.01 -2.23 -0.83
C ASN A 73 1.42 -2.08 -1.43
N GLU A 74 2.09 -0.96 -1.15
CA GLU A 74 3.48 -0.67 -1.54
C GLU A 74 3.77 -0.92 -3.03
N PRO A 75 2.95 -0.36 -3.94
CA PRO A 75 3.00 -0.67 -5.37
C PRO A 75 4.31 -0.26 -6.05
N ASN A 76 5.10 0.58 -5.42
CA ASN A 76 6.40 0.97 -5.95
C ASN A 76 7.48 -0.11 -5.80
N MET A 77 7.21 -1.18 -5.06
CA MET A 77 8.05 -2.40 -4.99
C MET A 77 7.35 -3.55 -5.76
N LEU A 78 7.18 -3.40 -7.05
CA LEU A 78 6.29 -4.21 -7.90
C LEU A 78 6.38 -5.72 -7.65
N ALA A 79 7.55 -6.31 -7.82
CA ALA A 79 7.74 -7.75 -7.65
C ALA A 79 7.57 -8.19 -6.19
N PHE A 80 8.08 -7.42 -5.23
CA PHE A 80 7.98 -7.72 -3.80
C PHE A 80 6.53 -7.63 -3.31
N SER A 81 5.77 -6.69 -3.83
CA SER A 81 4.35 -6.50 -3.51
C SER A 81 3.41 -7.47 -4.21
N GLY A 82 3.96 -8.41 -4.98
CA GLY A 82 3.21 -9.48 -5.64
C GLY A 82 2.47 -9.06 -6.90
N ALA A 83 2.87 -7.96 -7.53
CA ALA A 83 2.32 -7.54 -8.81
C ALA A 83 2.49 -8.63 -9.89
N PRO A 84 1.60 -8.70 -10.89
CA PRO A 84 1.75 -9.63 -12.01
C PRO A 84 3.10 -9.47 -12.72
N VAL A 85 3.65 -10.56 -13.20
CA VAL A 85 4.94 -10.54 -13.92
C VAL A 85 4.89 -9.58 -15.10
N GLY A 86 5.88 -8.66 -15.17
CA GLY A 86 5.95 -7.61 -16.18
C GLY A 86 5.04 -6.41 -15.94
N TYR A 87 4.43 -6.31 -14.77
CA TYR A 87 3.63 -5.16 -14.35
C TYR A 87 4.49 -3.91 -14.20
N THR A 88 3.99 -2.78 -14.65
CA THR A 88 4.70 -1.49 -14.66
C THR A 88 3.91 -0.43 -13.90
N ALA A 89 4.55 0.74 -13.63
CA ALA A 89 3.85 1.89 -13.08
C ALA A 89 2.65 2.34 -13.94
N LYS A 90 2.74 2.21 -15.26
CA LYS A 90 1.62 2.53 -16.17
C LYS A 90 0.45 1.56 -16.02
N ASP A 91 0.73 0.29 -15.80
CA ASP A 91 -0.31 -0.70 -15.51
C ASP A 91 -0.98 -0.42 -14.17
N TYR A 92 -0.18 -0.04 -13.16
CA TYR A 92 -0.70 0.40 -11.87
C TYR A 92 -1.65 1.60 -12.01
N VAL A 93 -1.24 2.66 -12.72
CA VAL A 93 -2.09 3.84 -12.95
C VAL A 93 -3.40 3.47 -13.64
N ARG A 94 -3.35 2.63 -14.69
CA ARG A 94 -4.55 2.10 -15.36
C ARG A 94 -5.49 1.42 -14.38
N ASP A 95 -4.96 0.53 -13.58
CA ASP A 95 -5.76 -0.34 -12.72
C ASP A 95 -6.25 0.40 -11.47
N GLN A 96 -5.46 1.31 -10.91
CA GLN A 96 -5.89 2.22 -9.86
C GLN A 96 -7.06 3.10 -10.33
N ASP A 97 -6.97 3.68 -11.52
CA ASP A 97 -8.06 4.49 -12.08
C ASP A 97 -9.34 3.67 -12.26
N LEU A 98 -9.23 2.42 -12.72
CA LEU A 98 -10.39 1.51 -12.83
C LEU A 98 -11.00 1.19 -11.47
N PHE A 99 -10.17 0.90 -10.47
CA PHE A 99 -10.63 0.65 -9.11
C PHE A 99 -11.30 1.89 -8.51
N PHE A 100 -10.69 3.06 -8.61
CA PHE A 100 -11.22 4.29 -8.06
C PHE A 100 -12.55 4.68 -8.72
N LYS A 101 -12.64 4.58 -10.03
CA LYS A 101 -13.89 4.80 -10.75
C LYS A 101 -14.98 3.85 -10.26
N TRP A 102 -14.66 2.57 -10.12
CA TRP A 102 -15.61 1.58 -9.63
C TRP A 102 -16.08 1.90 -8.20
N VAL A 103 -15.17 2.32 -7.29
CA VAL A 103 -15.55 2.74 -5.93
C VAL A 103 -16.45 3.96 -5.97
N ARG A 104 -16.12 5.01 -6.73
CA ARG A 104 -16.95 6.22 -6.87
C ARG A 104 -18.36 5.89 -7.34
N GLU A 105 -18.51 4.96 -8.28
CA GLU A 105 -19.80 4.58 -8.85
C GLU A 105 -20.66 3.73 -7.89
N ASN A 106 -20.05 2.86 -7.08
CA ASN A 106 -20.76 1.87 -6.28
C ASN A 106 -20.77 2.16 -4.76
N TYR A 107 -19.78 2.89 -4.27
CA TYR A 107 -19.55 3.22 -2.85
C TYR A 107 -19.09 4.68 -2.67
N PRO A 108 -19.90 5.66 -3.06
CA PRO A 108 -19.50 7.07 -3.13
C PRO A 108 -19.08 7.68 -1.80
N GLU A 109 -19.43 7.07 -0.68
CA GLU A 109 -19.03 7.52 0.67
C GLU A 109 -17.62 7.02 1.06
N CYS A 110 -17.05 6.07 0.31
CA CYS A 110 -15.71 5.54 0.56
C CYS A 110 -14.66 6.52 0.04
N GLN A 111 -13.73 6.94 0.92
CA GLN A 111 -12.61 7.77 0.54
C GLN A 111 -11.56 6.97 -0.23
N LEU A 112 -10.97 7.57 -1.24
CA LEU A 112 -9.92 6.96 -2.05
C LEU A 112 -8.56 7.43 -1.58
N ALA A 113 -7.75 6.50 -1.09
CA ALA A 113 -6.40 6.74 -0.62
C ALA A 113 -5.36 6.13 -1.57
N GLY A 114 -4.23 6.78 -1.71
CA GLY A 114 -3.13 6.27 -2.53
C GLY A 114 -1.95 7.24 -2.61
N PRO A 115 -0.87 6.84 -3.27
CA PRO A 115 -0.62 5.53 -3.86
C PRO A 115 -0.14 4.47 -2.86
N CYS A 116 -0.09 4.74 -1.55
CA CYS A 116 0.34 3.78 -0.52
C CYS A 116 1.78 3.26 -0.74
N ALA A 117 2.62 4.08 -1.36
CA ALA A 117 3.99 3.76 -1.72
C ALA A 117 4.93 3.90 -0.53
N VAL A 118 6.00 3.11 -0.49
CA VAL A 118 7.12 3.39 0.43
C VAL A 118 7.83 4.67 -0.02
N ALA A 119 8.04 5.62 0.88
CA ALA A 119 8.73 6.87 0.59
C ALA A 119 10.23 6.63 0.37
N MET A 120 10.58 6.10 -0.79
CA MET A 120 11.95 5.70 -1.14
C MET A 120 12.82 6.87 -1.60
N GLU A 121 12.21 7.91 -2.12
CA GLU A 121 12.87 9.10 -2.64
C GLU A 121 13.70 9.81 -1.55
N ALA A 122 13.26 9.72 -0.31
CA ALA A 122 13.97 10.28 0.84
C ALA A 122 15.05 9.34 1.41
N ALA A 123 15.04 8.07 1.03
CA ALA A 123 15.86 7.05 1.68
C ALA A 123 17.37 7.20 1.41
N GLY A 124 17.78 7.84 0.32
CA GLY A 124 19.18 8.02 -0.05
C GLY A 124 19.91 9.11 0.72
N ASP A 125 19.19 10.06 1.32
CA ASP A 125 19.78 11.30 1.88
C ASP A 125 19.79 11.37 3.41
N ILE A 126 19.11 10.43 4.08
CA ILE A 126 18.64 10.70 5.43
C ILE A 126 19.61 10.38 6.54
N THR A 127 20.50 9.43 6.41
CA THR A 127 21.24 9.00 7.62
C THR A 127 22.64 8.46 7.38
N GLY A 128 23.10 8.32 6.17
CA GLY A 128 24.24 7.41 5.90
C GLY A 128 23.93 5.96 6.29
N THR A 129 22.71 5.69 6.73
CA THR A 129 22.23 4.39 7.19
C THR A 129 21.44 3.64 6.11
N GLN A 130 21.41 4.10 4.87
CA GLN A 130 20.77 3.41 3.73
C GLN A 130 19.33 2.88 4.04
N GLN A 131 18.60 3.59 4.88
CA GLN A 131 17.20 3.21 5.10
C GLN A 131 16.44 3.30 3.78
N GLY A 132 15.94 2.20 3.32
CA GLY A 132 15.16 2.09 2.10
C GLY A 132 15.99 1.80 0.85
N GLY A 133 16.94 2.65 0.45
CA GLY A 133 17.67 2.49 -0.82
C GLY A 133 18.35 1.13 -0.98
N GLY A 134 19.00 0.63 0.06
CA GLY A 134 19.69 -0.67 0.03
C GLY A 134 18.71 -1.86 0.04
N ILE A 135 17.65 -1.81 0.84
CA ILE A 135 16.65 -2.87 0.89
C ILE A 135 15.81 -2.87 -0.38
N VAL A 136 15.39 -1.71 -0.81
CA VAL A 136 14.53 -1.56 -1.98
C VAL A 136 15.24 -1.98 -3.26
N SER A 137 16.54 -1.68 -3.42
CA SER A 137 17.33 -2.16 -4.56
C SER A 137 17.48 -3.68 -4.59
N MET A 138 17.33 -4.35 -3.45
CA MET A 138 17.35 -5.83 -3.36
C MET A 138 15.99 -6.46 -3.67
N MET A 139 14.91 -5.68 -3.75
CA MET A 139 13.54 -6.17 -3.93
C MET A 139 13.08 -6.23 -5.39
N GLY A 140 13.97 -6.06 -6.35
CA GLY A 140 13.67 -6.16 -7.78
C GLY A 140 13.28 -4.85 -8.43
N ASP A 141 12.48 -4.91 -9.48
CA ASP A 141 12.04 -3.73 -10.25
C ASP A 141 11.18 -2.82 -9.37
N ASN A 142 11.62 -1.57 -9.26
CA ASN A 142 10.95 -0.55 -8.46
C ASN A 142 10.62 0.66 -9.33
N CYS A 143 9.58 1.39 -8.93
CA CYS A 143 9.23 2.68 -9.51
C CYS A 143 9.13 3.75 -8.43
N THR A 144 9.18 5.00 -8.82
CA THR A 144 9.03 6.14 -7.91
C THR A 144 7.56 6.39 -7.60
N THR A 145 7.29 7.08 -6.49
CA THR A 145 5.94 7.55 -6.15
C THR A 145 5.38 8.45 -7.26
N ALA A 146 6.26 9.25 -7.88
CA ALA A 146 5.89 10.13 -8.98
C ALA A 146 5.42 9.37 -10.24
N GLU A 147 6.07 8.26 -10.58
CA GLU A 147 5.66 7.40 -11.70
C GLU A 147 4.31 6.72 -11.45
N LEU A 148 4.03 6.36 -10.19
CA LEU A 148 2.72 5.79 -9.79
C LEU A 148 1.57 6.81 -9.89
N MET A 149 1.87 8.09 -9.87
CA MET A 149 0.88 9.17 -9.98
C MET A 149 0.78 9.75 -11.39
N GLU A 150 1.74 9.42 -12.26
CA GLU A 150 1.81 10.01 -13.59
C GLU A 150 0.65 9.58 -14.49
N GLY A 151 -0.20 10.53 -14.85
CA GLY A 151 -1.34 10.29 -15.73
C GLY A 151 -2.59 9.74 -15.03
N THR A 152 -2.61 9.70 -13.69
CA THR A 152 -3.81 9.41 -12.91
C THR A 152 -4.93 10.38 -13.27
N LYS A 153 -6.14 9.85 -13.46
CA LYS A 153 -7.33 10.62 -13.87
C LYS A 153 -8.33 10.78 -12.74
N GLU A 154 -8.42 9.75 -11.90
CA GLU A 154 -9.33 9.76 -10.76
C GLU A 154 -8.65 10.42 -9.56
N PRO A 155 -9.26 11.48 -8.97
CA PRO A 155 -8.64 12.21 -7.87
C PRO A 155 -8.61 11.38 -6.59
N LEU A 156 -7.53 11.53 -5.82
CA LEU A 156 -7.41 11.01 -4.46
C LEU A 156 -8.14 11.93 -3.47
N ASP A 157 -8.76 11.34 -2.44
CA ASP A 157 -9.24 12.07 -1.26
C ASP A 157 -8.12 12.16 -0.20
N ILE A 158 -7.26 11.14 -0.14
CA ILE A 158 -6.16 11.01 0.81
C ILE A 158 -4.90 10.61 0.04
N PHE A 159 -3.85 11.44 0.10
CA PHE A 159 -2.53 11.02 -0.37
C PHE A 159 -1.84 10.24 0.74
N SER A 160 -1.53 8.97 0.49
CA SER A 160 -0.93 8.06 1.47
C SER A 160 0.48 7.62 1.05
N TYR A 161 1.35 7.42 2.03
CA TYR A 161 2.68 6.84 1.84
C TYR A 161 3.11 6.08 3.09
N HIS A 162 4.04 5.15 2.95
CA HIS A 162 4.62 4.40 4.05
C HIS A 162 6.00 4.94 4.41
N TYR A 163 6.22 5.06 5.71
CA TYR A 163 7.50 5.40 6.28
C TYR A 163 7.83 4.46 7.45
N TYR A 164 9.04 3.94 7.45
CA TYR A 164 9.54 3.07 8.51
C TYR A 164 10.72 3.74 9.20
N ASN A 165 10.59 4.01 10.49
CA ASN A 165 11.65 4.61 11.31
C ASN A 165 12.72 3.60 11.77
N GLY A 166 12.57 2.35 11.42
CA GLY A 166 13.48 1.25 11.75
C GLY A 166 12.88 -0.09 11.38
N ILE A 167 13.60 -1.14 11.62
CA ILE A 167 13.16 -2.52 11.36
C ILE A 167 13.02 -3.32 12.65
N SER A 168 12.28 -4.42 12.55
CA SER A 168 12.09 -5.37 13.65
C SER A 168 13.41 -5.94 14.17
N ASP A 169 13.52 -6.14 15.48
CA ASP A 169 14.63 -6.82 16.14
C ASP A 169 15.00 -8.16 15.51
N ARG A 170 14.04 -8.84 14.90
CA ARG A 170 14.27 -10.09 14.16
C ARG A 170 15.24 -9.94 12.99
N LEU A 171 15.34 -8.75 12.42
CA LEU A 171 16.25 -8.44 11.32
C LEU A 171 17.52 -7.71 11.77
N ALA A 172 17.66 -7.43 13.06
CA ALA A 172 18.82 -6.69 13.61
C ALA A 172 20.16 -7.36 13.29
N SER A 173 20.21 -8.68 13.24
CA SER A 173 21.44 -9.42 12.93
C SER A 173 21.87 -9.30 11.46
N THR A 174 20.91 -9.11 10.56
CA THR A 174 21.16 -8.98 9.11
C THR A 174 21.28 -7.53 8.66
N MET A 175 20.64 -6.63 9.40
CA MET A 175 20.57 -5.19 9.09
C MET A 175 20.79 -4.34 10.35
N PRO A 176 21.97 -4.41 10.99
CA PRO A 176 22.21 -3.75 12.28
C PRO A 176 22.10 -2.23 12.22
N SER A 177 22.39 -1.61 11.09
CA SER A 177 22.28 -0.15 10.88
C SER A 177 20.84 0.38 10.87
N MET A 178 19.86 -0.50 10.71
CA MET A 178 18.44 -0.15 10.70
C MET A 178 17.71 -0.57 11.98
N HIS A 179 18.45 -1.15 12.92
CA HIS A 179 17.88 -1.60 14.18
C HIS A 179 17.47 -0.42 15.07
N TRP A 180 16.35 -0.54 15.71
CA TRP A 180 15.87 0.43 16.69
C TRP A 180 16.74 0.42 17.93
N HIS A 181 17.24 1.60 18.31
CA HIS A 181 17.95 1.78 19.56
C HIS A 181 17.29 2.92 20.36
N PRO A 182 16.93 2.71 21.63
CA PRO A 182 16.21 3.72 22.43
C PRO A 182 16.87 5.11 22.40
N ASP A 183 18.20 5.16 22.49
CA ASP A 183 18.94 6.41 22.56
C ASP A 183 18.97 7.21 21.24
N THR A 184 18.76 6.52 20.11
CA THR A 184 18.74 7.16 18.78
C THR A 184 17.34 7.42 18.26
N THR A 185 16.39 6.55 18.57
CA THR A 185 15.02 6.59 18.05
C THR A 185 14.28 7.89 18.41
N LEU A 186 14.58 8.46 19.57
CA LEU A 186 13.97 9.71 20.05
C LEU A 186 14.85 10.94 19.78
N SER A 187 15.98 10.80 19.11
CA SER A 187 16.82 11.95 18.75
C SER A 187 16.13 12.82 17.68
N GLU A 188 16.42 14.13 17.74
CA GLU A 188 15.91 15.08 16.75
C GLU A 188 16.32 14.70 15.32
N ALA A 189 17.56 14.25 15.14
CA ALA A 189 18.06 13.77 13.85
C ALA A 189 17.22 12.62 13.29
N TYR A 190 16.81 11.68 14.14
CA TYR A 190 16.02 10.51 13.74
C TYR A 190 14.56 10.88 13.49
N LEU A 191 13.97 11.70 14.33
CA LEU A 191 12.57 12.15 14.18
C LEU A 191 12.39 13.08 12.98
N SER A 192 13.39 13.89 12.64
CA SER A 192 13.34 14.76 11.46
C SER A 192 13.26 14.01 10.12
N VAL A 193 13.62 12.73 10.12
CA VAL A 193 13.53 11.89 8.92
C VAL A 193 12.09 11.75 8.45
N ALA A 194 11.12 11.65 9.35
CA ALA A 194 9.72 11.59 8.99
C ALA A 194 9.25 12.83 8.20
N LEU A 195 9.73 14.01 8.59
CA LEU A 195 9.44 15.26 7.87
C LEU A 195 10.07 15.27 6.47
N LYS A 196 11.33 14.85 6.35
CA LYS A 196 12.01 14.75 5.05
C LYS A 196 11.30 13.75 4.12
N CYS A 197 10.84 12.62 4.65
CA CYS A 197 10.04 11.69 3.87
C CYS A 197 8.73 12.32 3.39
N CYS A 198 8.04 13.05 4.26
CA CYS A 198 6.85 13.78 3.89
C CYS A 198 7.15 14.80 2.76
N GLU A 199 8.19 15.59 2.91
CA GLU A 199 8.62 16.58 1.91
C GLU A 199 8.98 15.93 0.57
N SER A 200 9.60 14.76 0.57
CA SER A 200 10.04 14.07 -0.65
C SER A 200 8.88 13.58 -1.53
N VAL A 201 7.71 13.30 -0.95
CA VAL A 201 6.54 12.81 -1.69
C VAL A 201 5.59 13.92 -2.15
N ILE A 202 5.79 15.16 -1.67
CA ILE A 202 4.97 16.33 -2.08
C ILE A 202 4.91 16.51 -3.59
N PRO A 203 6.02 16.42 -4.37
CA PRO A 203 5.96 16.57 -5.82
C PRO A 203 5.10 15.53 -6.52
N ALA A 204 4.97 14.33 -5.95
CA ALA A 204 4.08 13.30 -6.47
C ALA A 204 2.61 13.58 -6.12
N ARG A 205 2.35 14.10 -4.92
CA ARG A 205 1.02 14.52 -4.48
C ARG A 205 0.45 15.64 -5.37
N ASP A 206 1.29 16.55 -5.77
CA ASP A 206 0.88 17.76 -6.53
C ASP A 206 0.72 17.52 -8.04
N LYS A 207 0.92 16.28 -8.52
CA LYS A 207 0.68 15.87 -9.90
C LYS A 207 -0.77 15.53 -10.17
#